data_91f8fbf61b9a7ceb5f4a7ce60cce3cef
#
_entry.id   91f8fbf61b9a7ceb5f4a7ce60cce3cef
#
_cell.length_a   1.000
_cell.length_b   1.000
_cell.length_c   1.000
_cell.angle_alpha   90.00
_cell.angle_beta   90.00
_cell.angle_gamma   90.00
#
_symmetry.space_group_name_H-M   'P 1'
#
loop_
_entity.id
_entity.type
_entity.pdbx_description
1 polymer ?
#
loop_
_entity_poly.entity_id
_entity_poly.type
_entity_poly.pdbx_seq_one_letter_code
_entity_poly.pdbx_strand_id
1 'polypeptide(L)'
;MTRTLKHVILALIVFIWVLPFVALVTTSLRSEVASKTSGFWTAFTPTELGHRFSTHDRGEIEPFTTMKGNIFERLNQERTSFEIEGDIKSILFTGRVPDPDKEGKTKLIRQLIYAGDVMDVRGGEFVFDSSGDFTWTFPEATAPKPKNLDTFINQNPVFGTDAYVEVLFENKNVTNALISSFIVTIPATIIPITIAAFAAYAFAWMSFPGRDWLFVLVVSLMVVPTQLAFLPILQGFSGIAAWATSLNAWMTDCEVTKSCQVASKSFASLWVTHTAFGLPLAIYLLRNYIVGLPKELLESARIDGASHLQIFTRLIIPLSVPALASFSIFQFLWVWNDLIVALYIGSAEAADLVFPIRLQKQLGTFKDQLHLLNASAVISIIIPVIVFLSMQRYFIRGLLAGSVK
;
A
#
# COMPACT_ATOMS: atom_id res chain seq x y z
N MET A 1 11.51 38.34 10.64
CA MET A 1 10.81 37.12 11.13
C MET A 1 11.65 36.52 12.27
N THR A 2 11.13 36.47 13.47
CA THR A 2 11.87 35.96 14.64
C THR A 2 12.20 34.48 14.50
N ARG A 3 13.29 34.02 15.11
CA ARG A 3 13.75 32.62 15.07
C ARG A 3 12.61 31.67 15.53
N THR A 4 11.90 32.05 16.55
CA THR A 4 10.74 31.31 17.09
C THR A 4 9.61 31.14 16.07
N LEU A 5 9.26 32.21 15.34
CA LEU A 5 8.20 32.15 14.33
C LEU A 5 8.54 31.17 13.18
N LYS A 6 9.83 31.13 12.77
CA LYS A 6 10.29 30.16 11.76
C LYS A 6 10.11 28.71 12.23
N HIS A 7 10.46 28.40 13.49
CA HIS A 7 10.29 27.06 14.04
C HIS A 7 8.82 26.68 14.21
N VAL A 8 7.95 27.62 14.61
CA VAL A 8 6.51 27.38 14.71
C VAL A 8 5.90 27.07 13.34
N ILE A 9 6.25 27.87 12.31
CA ILE A 9 5.76 27.63 10.94
C ILE A 9 6.27 26.28 10.43
N LEU A 10 7.54 25.96 10.64
CA LEU A 10 8.10 24.68 10.23
C LEU A 10 7.40 23.51 10.94
N ALA A 11 7.19 23.60 12.25
CA ALA A 11 6.49 22.58 13.02
C ALA A 11 5.04 22.38 12.53
N LEU A 12 4.34 23.47 12.21
CA LEU A 12 2.97 23.41 11.66
C LEU A 12 2.95 22.71 10.30
N ILE A 13 3.87 23.06 9.41
CA ILE A 13 3.98 22.41 8.10
C ILE A 13 4.26 20.91 8.27
N VAL A 14 5.23 20.54 9.10
CA VAL A 14 5.55 19.13 9.38
C VAL A 14 4.34 18.40 9.97
N PHE A 15 3.64 19.02 10.91
CA PHE A 15 2.42 18.44 11.51
C PHE A 15 1.35 18.16 10.46
N ILE A 16 1.06 19.13 9.56
CA ILE A 16 0.08 18.95 8.49
C ILE A 16 0.48 17.81 7.55
N TRP A 17 1.78 17.69 7.23
CA TRP A 17 2.28 16.65 6.33
C TRP A 17 2.27 15.25 6.96
N VAL A 18 2.49 15.16 8.26
CA VAL A 18 2.51 13.88 8.99
C VAL A 18 1.09 13.38 9.31
N LEU A 19 0.12 14.29 9.45
CA LEU A 19 -1.26 13.97 9.83
C LEU A 19 -1.92 12.86 8.99
N PRO A 20 -1.84 12.85 7.64
CA PRO A 20 -2.40 11.77 6.83
C PRO A 20 -1.77 10.41 7.12
N PHE A 21 -0.46 10.36 7.40
CA PHE A 21 0.23 9.13 7.75
C PHE A 21 -0.19 8.60 9.12
N VAL A 22 -0.35 9.49 10.10
CA VAL A 22 -0.88 9.14 11.41
C VAL A 22 -2.30 8.59 11.27
N ALA A 23 -3.15 9.24 10.47
CA ALA A 23 -4.51 8.78 10.21
C ALA A 23 -4.52 7.37 9.58
N LEU A 24 -3.65 7.12 8.62
CA LEU A 24 -3.53 5.85 7.92
C LEU A 24 -3.05 4.73 8.87
N VAL A 25 -1.99 4.98 9.65
CA VAL A 25 -1.45 4.03 10.63
C VAL A 25 -2.46 3.75 11.74
N THR A 26 -3.07 4.78 12.32
CA THR A 26 -4.07 4.57 13.38
C THR A 26 -5.28 3.80 12.89
N THR A 27 -5.75 4.07 11.66
CA THR A 27 -6.90 3.36 11.09
C THR A 27 -6.56 1.89 10.76
N SER A 28 -5.34 1.59 10.32
CA SER A 28 -4.90 0.23 10.01
C SER A 28 -4.77 -0.68 11.24
N LEU A 29 -4.56 -0.10 12.41
CA LEU A 29 -4.45 -0.82 13.68
C LEU A 29 -5.80 -0.99 14.41
N ARG A 30 -6.87 -0.35 13.91
CA ARG A 30 -8.20 -0.40 14.53
C ARG A 30 -9.01 -1.57 13.99
N SER A 31 -9.99 -2.01 14.79
CA SER A 31 -10.97 -3.00 14.34
C SER A 31 -11.76 -2.53 13.12
N GLU A 32 -12.28 -3.47 12.35
CA GLU A 32 -13.10 -3.18 11.16
C GLU A 32 -14.26 -2.24 11.47
N VAL A 33 -14.99 -2.51 12.55
CA VAL A 33 -16.16 -1.71 12.95
C VAL A 33 -15.73 -0.29 13.34
N ALA A 34 -14.69 -0.15 14.16
CA ALA A 34 -14.18 1.15 14.56
C ALA A 34 -13.67 1.98 13.39
N SER A 35 -13.03 1.35 12.41
CA SER A 35 -12.52 2.04 11.20
C SER A 35 -13.61 2.56 10.28
N LYS A 36 -14.80 1.90 10.27
CA LYS A 36 -15.95 2.30 9.45
C LYS A 36 -16.84 3.35 10.12
N THR A 37 -16.95 3.33 11.43
CA THR A 37 -17.97 4.09 12.17
C THR A 37 -17.45 5.37 12.80
N SER A 38 -16.12 5.49 12.99
CA SER A 38 -15.54 6.64 13.64
C SER A 38 -14.22 7.09 13.01
N GLY A 39 -13.92 8.38 13.06
CA GLY A 39 -12.70 8.95 12.50
C GLY A 39 -11.44 8.58 13.28
N PHE A 40 -10.26 8.72 12.66
CA PHE A 40 -8.98 8.41 13.30
C PHE A 40 -8.70 9.29 14.54
N TRP A 41 -9.28 10.48 14.61
CA TRP A 41 -9.15 11.42 15.74
C TRP A 41 -9.80 10.92 17.03
N THR A 42 -10.74 9.95 16.93
CA THR A 42 -11.34 9.28 18.08
C THR A 42 -10.66 7.95 18.42
N ALA A 43 -9.53 7.65 17.75
CA ALA A 43 -8.84 6.37 17.90
C ALA A 43 -8.37 6.07 19.34
N PHE A 44 -8.14 7.10 20.13
CA PHE A 44 -7.63 6.99 21.51
C PHE A 44 -8.69 7.27 22.58
N THR A 45 -9.94 7.43 22.17
CA THR A 45 -11.05 7.68 23.09
C THR A 45 -12.11 6.59 22.97
N PRO A 46 -12.78 6.22 24.08
CA PRO A 46 -13.92 5.31 24.00
C PRO A 46 -14.95 5.84 23.02
N THR A 47 -15.45 4.96 22.16
CA THR A 47 -16.41 5.32 21.10
C THR A 47 -17.61 4.38 21.15
N GLU A 48 -18.77 4.96 20.88
CA GLU A 48 -20.01 4.20 20.75
C GLU A 48 -20.04 3.52 19.37
N LEU A 49 -20.01 2.20 19.35
CA LEU A 49 -19.99 1.39 18.15
C LEU A 49 -21.28 0.58 18.04
N GLY A 50 -21.86 0.56 16.85
CA GLY A 50 -23.04 -0.24 16.55
C GLY A 50 -22.66 -1.65 16.11
N HIS A 51 -23.19 -2.65 16.79
CA HIS A 51 -23.02 -4.06 16.47
C HIS A 51 -24.38 -4.74 16.30
N ARG A 52 -24.42 -5.77 15.45
CA ARG A 52 -25.64 -6.58 15.26
C ARG A 52 -25.42 -7.96 15.84
N PHE A 53 -26.37 -8.44 16.64
CA PHE A 53 -26.37 -9.80 17.15
C PHE A 53 -27.72 -10.47 16.92
N SER A 54 -27.73 -11.80 16.95
CA SER A 54 -28.95 -12.61 16.93
C SER A 54 -29.27 -13.12 18.34
N THR A 55 -30.53 -13.11 18.72
CA THR A 55 -30.98 -13.63 20.03
C THR A 55 -30.62 -15.10 20.23
N HIS A 56 -30.62 -15.90 19.17
CA HIS A 56 -30.16 -17.29 19.14
C HIS A 56 -29.83 -17.71 17.69
N ASP A 57 -29.25 -18.90 17.51
CA ASP A 57 -28.86 -19.41 16.22
C ASP A 57 -30.03 -19.76 15.34
N ARG A 58 -29.82 -19.81 14.02
CA ARG A 58 -30.84 -20.27 13.07
C ARG A 58 -30.95 -21.79 13.15
N GLY A 59 -32.09 -22.29 13.61
CA GLY A 59 -32.40 -23.71 13.72
C GLY A 59 -33.69 -23.92 14.45
N GLU A 60 -34.08 -25.19 14.60
CA GLU A 60 -35.15 -25.58 15.50
C GLU A 60 -34.68 -25.44 16.93
N ILE A 61 -35.38 -24.68 17.75
CA ILE A 61 -35.14 -24.50 19.16
C ILE A 61 -36.30 -25.14 19.96
N GLU A 62 -35.98 -25.82 21.04
CA GLU A 62 -37.03 -26.33 21.95
C GLU A 62 -37.81 -25.15 22.56
N PRO A 63 -39.17 -25.30 22.70
CA PRO A 63 -39.95 -24.26 23.33
C PRO A 63 -39.45 -23.93 24.74
N PHE A 64 -39.34 -22.66 25.07
CA PHE A 64 -38.92 -22.20 26.39
C PHE A 64 -39.83 -21.08 26.91
N THR A 65 -39.89 -20.94 28.22
CA THR A 65 -40.55 -19.80 28.89
C THR A 65 -39.57 -18.71 29.20
N THR A 66 -38.32 -19.05 29.46
CA THR A 66 -37.26 -18.08 29.75
C THR A 66 -35.94 -18.54 29.10
N MET A 67 -35.35 -17.66 28.30
CA MET A 67 -34.01 -17.83 27.75
C MET A 67 -33.10 -16.79 28.39
N LYS A 68 -31.93 -17.20 28.82
CA LYS A 68 -30.85 -16.34 29.28
C LYS A 68 -29.65 -16.46 28.33
N GLY A 69 -28.92 -15.39 28.15
CA GLY A 69 -27.71 -15.38 27.34
C GLY A 69 -26.91 -14.11 27.57
N ASN A 70 -25.76 -14.02 26.91
CA ASN A 70 -24.93 -12.83 26.96
C ASN A 70 -24.72 -12.30 25.54
N ILE A 71 -24.89 -11.00 25.37
CA ILE A 71 -24.77 -10.32 24.06
C ILE A 71 -23.35 -10.35 23.56
N PHE A 72 -22.35 -10.21 24.44
CA PHE A 72 -20.93 -10.26 24.05
C PHE A 72 -20.51 -11.66 23.60
N GLU A 73 -21.00 -12.72 24.26
CA GLU A 73 -20.77 -14.08 23.78
C GLU A 73 -21.33 -14.28 22.36
N ARG A 74 -22.52 -13.75 22.10
CA ARG A 74 -23.15 -13.82 20.77
C ARG A 74 -22.41 -13.01 19.72
N LEU A 75 -21.91 -11.84 20.08
CA LEU A 75 -21.13 -11.00 19.16
C LEU A 75 -19.75 -11.60 18.84
N ASN A 76 -19.15 -12.32 19.79
CA ASN A 76 -17.82 -12.87 19.66
C ASN A 76 -17.81 -14.28 19.03
N GLN A 77 -18.93 -15.02 19.02
CA GLN A 77 -19.03 -16.34 18.42
C GLN A 77 -18.67 -16.39 16.91
N GLU A 78 -18.95 -15.32 16.17
CA GLU A 78 -18.69 -15.22 14.72
C GLU A 78 -17.37 -14.52 14.39
N ARG A 79 -16.53 -14.17 15.38
CA ARG A 79 -15.31 -13.36 15.22
C ARG A 79 -14.07 -14.03 15.76
N THR A 80 -13.03 -14.06 14.95
CA THR A 80 -11.76 -14.71 15.26
C THR A 80 -10.66 -13.77 15.74
N SER A 81 -10.81 -12.45 15.59
CA SER A 81 -9.67 -11.53 15.71
C SER A 81 -9.80 -10.40 16.75
N PHE A 82 -11.01 -10.06 17.20
CA PHE A 82 -11.21 -9.03 18.24
C PHE A 82 -12.36 -9.42 19.15
N GLU A 83 -12.09 -9.56 20.45
CA GLU A 83 -13.16 -9.61 21.43
C GLU A 83 -13.81 -8.24 21.54
N ILE A 84 -15.15 -8.22 21.47
CA ILE A 84 -15.95 -7.03 21.71
C ILE A 84 -16.18 -7.00 23.22
N GLU A 85 -15.63 -5.97 23.87
CA GLU A 85 -15.78 -5.71 25.28
C GLU A 85 -16.25 -4.27 25.49
N GLY A 86 -16.92 -4.01 26.58
CA GLY A 86 -17.36 -2.67 26.97
C GLY A 86 -18.70 -2.69 27.66
N ASP A 87 -19.35 -1.54 27.79
CA ASP A 87 -20.66 -1.40 28.37
C ASP A 87 -21.72 -1.22 27.29
N ILE A 88 -22.78 -2.02 27.33
CA ILE A 88 -23.91 -1.85 26.43
C ILE A 88 -24.70 -0.62 26.88
N LYS A 89 -24.74 0.37 26.00
CA LYS A 89 -25.47 1.61 26.25
C LYS A 89 -26.93 1.50 25.90
N SER A 90 -27.21 0.95 24.71
CA SER A 90 -28.58 0.83 24.21
C SER A 90 -28.71 -0.22 23.11
N ILE A 91 -29.92 -0.68 22.89
CA ILE A 91 -30.29 -1.52 21.76
C ILE A 91 -31.29 -0.77 20.90
N LEU A 92 -31.08 -0.74 19.58
CA LEU A 92 -32.05 -0.21 18.63
C LEU A 92 -33.08 -1.27 18.32
N PHE A 93 -34.26 -1.11 18.92
CA PHE A 93 -35.41 -1.93 18.60
C PHE A 93 -36.10 -1.42 17.32
N THR A 94 -36.28 -2.33 16.37
CA THR A 94 -37.11 -2.10 15.18
C THR A 94 -38.22 -3.09 15.19
N GLY A 95 -39.41 -2.63 15.49
CA GLY A 95 -40.61 -3.47 15.61
C GLY A 95 -41.84 -2.84 15.00
N ARG A 96 -42.91 -3.64 14.85
CA ARG A 96 -44.21 -3.14 14.45
C ARG A 96 -45.08 -3.09 15.72
N VAL A 97 -45.63 -1.92 16.01
CA VAL A 97 -46.60 -1.70 17.07
C VAL A 97 -47.96 -1.38 16.46
N PRO A 98 -49.10 -1.64 17.17
CA PRO A 98 -50.39 -1.17 16.74
C PRO A 98 -50.37 0.33 16.45
N ASP A 99 -50.92 0.73 15.32
CA ASP A 99 -51.00 2.16 14.95
C ASP A 99 -52.13 2.78 15.76
N PRO A 100 -51.89 3.73 16.65
CA PRO A 100 -52.91 4.36 17.48
C PRO A 100 -53.96 5.12 16.65
N ASP A 101 -53.58 5.55 15.43
CA ASP A 101 -54.44 6.36 14.55
C ASP A 101 -55.21 5.51 13.53
N LYS A 102 -54.96 4.20 13.45
CA LYS A 102 -55.55 3.31 12.44
C LYS A 102 -55.81 1.91 13.01
N GLU A 103 -57.05 1.67 13.38
CA GLU A 103 -57.51 0.38 13.89
C GLU A 103 -57.15 -0.79 12.96
N GLY A 104 -56.51 -1.82 13.48
CA GLY A 104 -56.06 -2.99 12.74
C GLY A 104 -54.82 -2.84 11.89
N LYS A 105 -54.12 -1.68 11.91
CA LYS A 105 -52.82 -1.46 11.24
C LYS A 105 -51.68 -1.38 12.22
N THR A 106 -50.51 -1.78 11.74
CA THR A 106 -49.27 -1.68 12.56
C THR A 106 -48.33 -0.63 11.95
N LYS A 107 -47.70 0.17 12.79
CA LYS A 107 -46.67 1.16 12.41
C LYS A 107 -45.29 0.62 12.78
N LEU A 108 -44.34 0.78 11.87
CA LEU A 108 -42.94 0.47 12.15
C LEU A 108 -42.38 1.54 13.09
N ILE A 109 -41.88 1.14 14.26
CA ILE A 109 -41.18 2.00 15.17
C ILE A 109 -39.71 1.64 15.22
N ARG A 110 -38.86 2.64 15.43
CA ARG A 110 -37.45 2.52 15.80
C ARG A 110 -37.26 3.25 17.12
N GLN A 111 -36.86 2.52 18.13
CA GLN A 111 -36.69 3.08 19.48
C GLN A 111 -35.40 2.57 20.09
N LEU A 112 -34.64 3.46 20.73
CA LEU A 112 -33.50 3.08 21.55
C LEU A 112 -34.03 2.62 22.92
N ILE A 113 -33.60 1.42 23.32
CA ILE A 113 -33.91 0.81 24.61
C ILE A 113 -32.62 0.79 25.41
N TYR A 114 -32.66 1.23 26.64
CA TYR A 114 -31.52 1.29 27.54
C TYR A 114 -31.44 0.09 28.46
N ALA A 115 -30.28 -0.16 29.05
CA ALA A 115 -30.09 -1.26 29.98
C ALA A 115 -31.07 -1.17 31.15
N GLY A 116 -31.76 -2.28 31.44
CA GLY A 116 -32.82 -2.37 32.45
C GLY A 116 -34.24 -2.09 31.96
N ASP A 117 -34.39 -1.54 30.72
CA ASP A 117 -35.72 -1.36 30.15
C ASP A 117 -36.27 -2.69 29.61
N VAL A 118 -37.60 -2.84 29.67
CA VAL A 118 -38.29 -3.99 29.13
C VAL A 118 -38.75 -3.68 27.72
N MET A 119 -38.49 -4.58 26.78
CA MET A 119 -39.03 -4.47 25.42
C MET A 119 -39.77 -5.74 24.99
N ASP A 120 -40.83 -5.57 24.23
CA ASP A 120 -41.52 -6.70 23.59
C ASP A 120 -40.77 -7.14 22.32
N VAL A 121 -40.18 -8.31 22.36
CA VAL A 121 -39.55 -8.95 21.21
C VAL A 121 -40.37 -10.20 20.85
N ARG A 122 -41.13 -10.10 19.78
CA ARG A 122 -41.98 -11.21 19.28
C ARG A 122 -42.96 -11.80 20.29
N GLY A 123 -43.54 -10.96 21.13
CA GLY A 123 -44.51 -11.37 22.15
C GLY A 123 -43.89 -11.90 23.45
N GLY A 124 -42.57 -11.75 23.62
CA GLY A 124 -41.88 -12.02 24.87
C GLY A 124 -41.17 -10.78 25.38
N GLU A 125 -41.08 -10.68 26.71
CA GLU A 125 -40.37 -9.61 27.40
C GLU A 125 -38.85 -9.83 27.32
N PHE A 126 -38.12 -8.91 26.71
CA PHE A 126 -36.67 -8.92 26.60
C PHE A 126 -36.08 -7.81 27.46
N VAL A 127 -35.19 -8.17 28.37
CA VAL A 127 -34.46 -7.26 29.26
C VAL A 127 -33.00 -7.58 29.15
N PHE A 128 -32.17 -6.56 29.18
CA PHE A 128 -30.72 -6.69 29.20
C PHE A 128 -30.09 -5.69 30.16
N ASP A 129 -28.88 -5.98 30.62
CA ASP A 129 -28.08 -5.08 31.46
C ASP A 129 -26.86 -4.53 30.71
N SER A 130 -26.12 -3.64 31.34
CA SER A 130 -24.90 -3.04 30.76
C SER A 130 -23.78 -4.04 30.58
N SER A 131 -23.74 -5.15 31.31
CA SER A 131 -22.78 -6.24 31.19
C SER A 131 -23.07 -7.17 29.99
N GLY A 132 -24.22 -6.97 29.36
CA GLY A 132 -24.64 -7.76 28.19
C GLY A 132 -25.47 -8.98 28.53
N ASP A 133 -25.74 -9.24 29.78
CA ASP A 133 -26.62 -10.33 30.16
C ASP A 133 -28.06 -9.97 29.78
N PHE A 134 -28.73 -10.88 29.09
CA PHE A 134 -30.13 -10.69 28.72
C PHE A 134 -31.02 -11.84 29.19
N THR A 135 -32.25 -11.51 29.42
CA THR A 135 -33.30 -12.44 29.72
C THR A 135 -34.47 -12.19 28.77
N TRP A 136 -34.97 -13.28 28.12
CA TRP A 136 -36.07 -13.22 27.22
C TRP A 136 -37.19 -14.19 27.72
N THR A 137 -38.30 -13.63 28.18
CA THR A 137 -39.34 -14.34 28.90
C THR A 137 -40.65 -14.31 28.13
N PHE A 138 -41.32 -15.47 28.01
CA PHE A 138 -42.62 -15.62 27.40
C PHE A 138 -43.64 -16.07 28.44
N PRO A 139 -44.92 -15.67 28.29
CA PRO A 139 -46.04 -16.13 29.18
C PRO A 139 -46.25 -17.63 29.09
N GLU A 140 -46.02 -18.25 27.93
CA GLU A 140 -46.12 -19.67 27.69
C GLU A 140 -44.90 -20.18 26.93
N ALA A 141 -44.57 -21.49 27.05
CA ALA A 141 -43.46 -22.09 26.34
C ALA A 141 -43.58 -21.88 24.83
N THR A 142 -42.66 -21.15 24.24
CA THR A 142 -42.67 -20.69 22.87
C THR A 142 -41.33 -20.98 22.21
N ALA A 143 -41.32 -21.30 20.91
CA ALA A 143 -40.12 -21.42 20.08
C ALA A 143 -40.06 -20.25 19.08
N PRO A 144 -39.64 -19.05 19.50
CA PRO A 144 -39.62 -17.89 18.62
C PRO A 144 -38.51 -18.00 17.56
N LYS A 145 -38.76 -17.39 16.40
CA LYS A 145 -37.67 -17.26 15.38
C LYS A 145 -36.60 -16.28 15.87
N PRO A 146 -35.34 -16.50 15.50
CA PRO A 146 -34.25 -15.57 15.90
C PRO A 146 -34.54 -14.13 15.47
N LYS A 147 -34.19 -13.18 16.32
CA LYS A 147 -34.33 -11.75 16.06
C LYS A 147 -32.98 -11.09 16.05
N ASN A 148 -32.63 -10.42 14.96
CA ASN A 148 -31.48 -9.59 14.90
C ASN A 148 -31.77 -8.25 15.58
N LEU A 149 -30.90 -7.85 16.48
CA LEU A 149 -30.96 -6.59 17.22
C LEU A 149 -29.65 -5.82 17.00
N ASP A 150 -29.77 -4.51 16.80
CA ASP A 150 -28.60 -3.62 16.71
C ASP A 150 -28.33 -3.06 18.11
N THR A 151 -27.16 -3.35 18.66
CA THR A 151 -26.71 -2.85 19.97
C THR A 151 -25.65 -1.78 19.80
N PHE A 152 -25.64 -0.79 20.70
CA PHE A 152 -24.60 0.24 20.76
C PHE A 152 -23.76 0.03 22.03
N ILE A 153 -22.49 -0.22 21.81
CA ILE A 153 -21.52 -0.55 22.85
C ILE A 153 -20.53 0.60 22.96
N ASN A 154 -20.32 1.09 24.17
CA ASN A 154 -19.22 2.02 24.46
C ASN A 154 -17.93 1.22 24.63
N GLN A 155 -17.20 1.09 23.53
CA GLN A 155 -16.00 0.27 23.47
C GLN A 155 -14.74 1.10 23.68
N ASN A 156 -13.85 0.61 24.53
CA ASN A 156 -12.51 1.15 24.67
C ASN A 156 -11.70 0.99 23.37
N PRO A 157 -10.74 1.87 23.11
CA PRO A 157 -9.86 1.75 21.97
C PRO A 157 -9.12 0.41 22.00
N VAL A 158 -9.35 -0.41 20.97
CA VAL A 158 -8.62 -1.67 20.76
C VAL A 158 -7.75 -1.52 19.53
N PHE A 159 -6.46 -1.79 19.71
CA PHE A 159 -5.48 -1.81 18.62
C PHE A 159 -4.94 -3.22 18.44
N GLY A 160 -4.86 -3.67 17.20
CA GLY A 160 -4.35 -4.99 16.85
C GLY A 160 -3.55 -4.95 15.56
N THR A 161 -2.85 -6.03 15.29
CA THR A 161 -2.06 -6.22 14.08
C THR A 161 -2.72 -7.20 13.11
N ASP A 162 -3.96 -7.60 13.36
CA ASP A 162 -4.67 -8.65 12.60
C ASP A 162 -4.79 -8.29 11.13
N ALA A 163 -5.09 -7.01 10.82
CA ALA A 163 -5.11 -6.53 9.44
C ALA A 163 -3.77 -6.75 8.71
N TYR A 164 -2.64 -6.63 9.41
CA TYR A 164 -1.32 -6.90 8.85
C TYR A 164 -1.05 -8.38 8.66
N VAL A 165 -1.50 -9.20 9.60
CA VAL A 165 -1.40 -10.67 9.51
C VAL A 165 -2.21 -11.17 8.34
N GLU A 166 -3.46 -10.73 8.21
CA GLU A 166 -4.35 -11.07 7.09
C GLU A 166 -3.76 -10.65 5.75
N VAL A 167 -3.28 -9.39 5.66
CA VAL A 167 -2.71 -8.84 4.42
C VAL A 167 -1.43 -9.56 4.02
N LEU A 168 -0.51 -9.88 4.96
CA LEU A 168 0.81 -10.42 4.65
C LEU A 168 0.83 -11.94 4.56
N PHE A 169 0.04 -12.65 5.35
CA PHE A 169 0.17 -14.11 5.50
C PHE A 169 -1.04 -14.88 4.96
N GLU A 170 -2.23 -14.34 5.05
CA GLU A 170 -3.43 -15.01 4.56
C GLU A 170 -3.69 -14.67 3.09
N ASN A 171 -3.41 -13.45 2.66
CA ASN A 171 -3.58 -13.03 1.27
C ASN A 171 -2.31 -13.26 0.44
N LYS A 172 -2.12 -14.50 -0.04
CA LYS A 172 -0.98 -14.88 -0.90
C LYS A 172 -0.75 -13.95 -2.10
N ASN A 173 -1.82 -13.35 -2.62
CA ASN A 173 -1.70 -12.42 -3.75
C ASN A 173 -0.98 -11.11 -3.37
N VAL A 174 -1.10 -10.65 -2.13
CA VAL A 174 -0.41 -9.45 -1.65
C VAL A 174 1.06 -9.75 -1.45
N THR A 175 1.39 -10.87 -0.82
CA THR A 175 2.77 -11.32 -0.62
C THR A 175 3.49 -11.52 -1.96
N ASN A 176 2.85 -12.17 -2.93
CA ASN A 176 3.42 -12.32 -4.28
C ASN A 176 3.66 -10.96 -4.94
N ALA A 177 2.72 -10.01 -4.81
CA ALA A 177 2.87 -8.68 -5.38
C ALA A 177 4.03 -7.88 -4.73
N LEU A 178 4.28 -8.06 -3.43
CA LEU A 178 5.46 -7.49 -2.76
C LEU A 178 6.75 -8.08 -3.31
N ILE A 179 6.82 -9.40 -3.47
CA ILE A 179 7.98 -10.08 -4.04
C ILE A 179 8.20 -9.60 -5.49
N SER A 180 7.15 -9.54 -6.31
CA SER A 180 7.22 -9.03 -7.69
C SER A 180 7.71 -7.59 -7.74
N SER A 181 7.30 -6.73 -6.79
CA SER A 181 7.82 -5.36 -6.68
C SER A 181 9.32 -5.32 -6.43
N PHE A 182 9.86 -6.20 -5.56
CA PHE A 182 11.32 -6.30 -5.39
C PHE A 182 12.02 -6.82 -6.63
N ILE A 183 11.47 -7.86 -7.28
CA ILE A 183 12.01 -8.42 -8.53
C ILE A 183 12.09 -7.35 -9.63
N VAL A 184 11.14 -6.43 -9.67
CA VAL A 184 11.16 -5.32 -10.63
C VAL A 184 12.10 -4.21 -10.17
N THR A 185 11.94 -3.73 -8.94
CA THR A 185 12.58 -2.49 -8.49
C THR A 185 14.10 -2.62 -8.32
N ILE A 186 14.60 -3.76 -7.81
CA ILE A 186 16.03 -3.93 -7.60
C ILE A 186 16.82 -3.90 -8.91
N PRO A 187 16.50 -4.72 -9.92
CA PRO A 187 17.20 -4.65 -11.20
C PRO A 187 16.97 -3.32 -11.93
N ALA A 188 15.75 -2.79 -11.93
CA ALA A 188 15.44 -1.49 -12.53
C ALA A 188 16.11 -0.29 -11.82
N THR A 189 16.71 -0.50 -10.65
CA THR A 189 17.58 0.46 -9.96
C THR A 189 19.05 0.23 -10.33
N ILE A 190 19.53 -1.01 -10.25
CA ILE A 190 20.95 -1.35 -10.44
C ILE A 190 21.39 -1.19 -11.89
N ILE A 191 20.57 -1.64 -12.84
CA ILE A 191 20.93 -1.63 -14.28
C ILE A 191 21.18 -0.18 -14.77
N PRO A 192 20.23 0.78 -14.61
CA PRO A 192 20.47 2.14 -15.10
C PRO A 192 21.63 2.84 -14.41
N ILE A 193 21.85 2.60 -13.11
CA ILE A 193 22.97 3.20 -12.38
C ILE A 193 24.29 2.69 -12.91
N THR A 194 24.39 1.40 -13.15
CA THR A 194 25.61 0.78 -13.70
C THR A 194 25.93 1.35 -15.07
N ILE A 195 24.96 1.36 -15.98
CA ILE A 195 25.14 1.92 -17.33
C ILE A 195 25.46 3.41 -17.26
N ALA A 196 24.76 4.16 -16.44
CA ALA A 196 24.95 5.60 -16.28
C ALA A 196 26.31 5.95 -15.68
N ALA A 197 26.86 5.13 -14.78
CA ALA A 197 28.18 5.35 -14.21
C ALA A 197 29.28 5.28 -15.27
N PHE A 198 29.23 4.27 -16.16
CA PHE A 198 30.16 4.16 -17.29
C PHE A 198 29.98 5.32 -18.28
N ALA A 199 28.73 5.61 -18.66
CA ALA A 199 28.44 6.70 -19.60
C ALA A 199 28.87 8.07 -19.04
N ALA A 200 28.56 8.32 -17.77
CA ALA A 200 28.95 9.57 -17.09
C ALA A 200 30.46 9.76 -17.03
N TYR A 201 31.21 8.69 -16.74
CA TYR A 201 32.66 8.71 -16.80
C TYR A 201 33.18 9.02 -18.21
N ALA A 202 32.64 8.37 -19.25
CA ALA A 202 33.02 8.64 -20.63
C ALA A 202 32.73 10.09 -21.02
N PHE A 203 31.53 10.61 -20.71
CA PHE A 203 31.19 12.01 -20.98
C PHE A 203 32.00 13.03 -20.17
N ALA A 204 32.47 12.65 -18.98
CA ALA A 204 33.26 13.56 -18.15
C ALA A 204 34.74 13.61 -18.56
N TRP A 205 35.37 12.45 -18.81
CA TRP A 205 36.83 12.34 -18.83
C TRP A 205 37.43 11.70 -20.09
N MET A 206 36.60 11.16 -21.00
CA MET A 206 37.09 10.62 -22.27
C MET A 206 36.86 11.62 -23.39
N SER A 207 37.81 11.70 -24.33
CA SER A 207 37.66 12.48 -25.55
C SER A 207 37.26 11.57 -26.70
N PHE A 208 36.06 11.79 -27.28
CA PHE A 208 35.60 11.11 -28.47
C PHE A 208 34.79 12.06 -29.37
N PRO A 209 34.73 11.82 -30.68
CA PRO A 209 34.02 12.71 -31.58
C PRO A 209 32.50 12.68 -31.26
N GLY A 210 31.84 13.84 -31.26
CA GLY A 210 30.43 13.98 -30.99
C GLY A 210 30.02 13.91 -29.50
N ARG A 211 30.97 13.84 -28.55
CA ARG A 211 30.70 13.72 -27.11
C ARG A 211 29.65 14.70 -26.62
N ASP A 212 29.86 15.98 -26.92
CA ASP A 212 29.01 17.04 -26.36
C ASP A 212 27.60 17.02 -27.01
N TRP A 213 27.50 16.73 -28.31
CA TRP A 213 26.23 16.54 -28.99
C TRP A 213 25.45 15.33 -28.46
N LEU A 214 26.13 14.21 -28.26
CA LEU A 214 25.52 13.01 -27.69
C LEU A 214 25.03 13.26 -26.26
N PHE A 215 25.82 14.01 -25.45
CA PHE A 215 25.39 14.39 -24.11
C PHE A 215 24.15 15.28 -24.15
N VAL A 216 24.11 16.29 -25.03
CA VAL A 216 22.93 17.15 -25.22
C VAL A 216 21.73 16.32 -25.67
N LEU A 217 21.90 15.38 -26.59
CA LEU A 217 20.84 14.47 -27.02
C LEU A 217 20.28 13.66 -25.83
N VAL A 218 21.15 13.05 -25.01
CA VAL A 218 20.75 12.29 -23.82
C VAL A 218 19.96 13.17 -22.86
N VAL A 219 20.42 14.37 -22.57
CA VAL A 219 19.73 15.30 -21.67
C VAL A 219 18.40 15.75 -22.27
N SER A 220 18.30 15.97 -23.58
CA SER A 220 17.04 16.37 -24.23
C SER A 220 15.95 15.31 -24.13
N LEU A 221 16.29 14.02 -23.99
CA LEU A 221 15.33 12.95 -23.77
C LEU A 221 14.54 13.11 -22.45
N MET A 222 15.09 13.85 -21.47
CA MET A 222 14.37 14.15 -20.22
C MET A 222 13.12 15.02 -20.44
N VAL A 223 13.06 15.76 -21.53
CA VAL A 223 11.91 16.65 -21.85
C VAL A 223 10.74 15.84 -22.44
N VAL A 224 11.01 14.64 -22.96
CA VAL A 224 9.96 13.80 -23.55
C VAL A 224 9.04 13.26 -22.45
N PRO A 225 7.73 13.55 -22.51
CA PRO A 225 6.78 12.97 -21.57
C PRO A 225 6.78 11.43 -21.68
N THR A 226 7.08 10.74 -20.57
CA THR A 226 7.21 9.27 -20.56
C THR A 226 5.94 8.56 -21.04
N GLN A 227 4.77 9.16 -20.82
CA GLN A 227 3.48 8.64 -21.27
C GLN A 227 3.36 8.50 -22.79
N LEU A 228 3.97 9.40 -23.55
CA LEU A 228 3.99 9.32 -25.01
C LEU A 228 4.84 8.15 -25.54
N ALA A 229 5.81 7.70 -24.76
CA ALA A 229 6.69 6.60 -25.13
C ALA A 229 6.08 5.21 -24.88
N PHE A 230 4.98 5.07 -24.12
CA PHE A 230 4.43 3.76 -23.77
C PHE A 230 3.98 2.96 -24.99
N LEU A 231 3.24 3.58 -25.91
CA LEU A 231 2.75 2.87 -27.10
C LEU A 231 3.89 2.40 -28.04
N PRO A 232 4.86 3.26 -28.41
CA PRO A 232 6.03 2.82 -29.16
C PRO A 232 6.84 1.72 -28.46
N ILE A 233 7.04 1.83 -27.15
CA ILE A 233 7.78 0.82 -26.37
C ILE A 233 7.02 -0.52 -26.38
N LEU A 234 5.71 -0.51 -26.16
CA LEU A 234 4.89 -1.72 -26.19
C LEU A 234 4.90 -2.39 -27.57
N GLN A 235 4.82 -1.61 -28.65
CA GLN A 235 4.95 -2.10 -30.02
C GLN A 235 6.34 -2.72 -30.27
N GLY A 236 7.41 -2.07 -29.77
CA GLY A 236 8.76 -2.59 -29.82
C GLY A 236 8.90 -3.94 -29.11
N PHE A 237 8.41 -4.07 -27.89
CA PHE A 237 8.40 -5.34 -27.16
C PHE A 237 7.57 -6.42 -27.86
N SER A 238 6.42 -6.06 -28.42
CA SER A 238 5.60 -7.00 -29.19
C SER A 238 6.33 -7.49 -30.46
N GLY A 239 7.05 -6.63 -31.17
CA GLY A 239 7.88 -6.98 -32.30
C GLY A 239 9.05 -7.91 -31.92
N ILE A 240 9.76 -7.57 -30.84
CA ILE A 240 10.86 -8.41 -30.31
C ILE A 240 10.32 -9.77 -29.84
N ALA A 241 9.20 -9.81 -29.16
CA ALA A 241 8.57 -11.06 -28.75
C ALA A 241 8.13 -11.93 -29.91
N ALA A 242 7.57 -11.34 -30.97
CA ALA A 242 7.19 -12.07 -32.20
C ALA A 242 8.42 -12.66 -32.89
N TRP A 243 9.49 -11.88 -33.03
CA TRP A 243 10.76 -12.36 -33.59
C TRP A 243 11.37 -13.48 -32.75
N ALA A 244 11.42 -13.30 -31.42
CA ALA A 244 11.94 -14.32 -30.50
C ALA A 244 11.10 -15.59 -30.51
N THR A 245 9.77 -15.48 -30.63
CA THR A 245 8.86 -16.62 -30.80
C THR A 245 9.16 -17.39 -32.10
N SER A 246 9.37 -16.69 -33.20
CA SER A 246 9.71 -17.30 -34.48
C SER A 246 11.07 -18.01 -34.41
N LEU A 247 12.06 -17.40 -33.76
CA LEU A 247 13.38 -18.01 -33.55
C LEU A 247 13.30 -19.26 -32.68
N ASN A 248 12.52 -19.20 -31.60
CA ASN A 248 12.30 -20.33 -30.70
C ASN A 248 11.61 -21.50 -31.41
N ALA A 249 10.57 -21.22 -32.19
CA ALA A 249 9.89 -22.22 -33.03
C ALA A 249 10.83 -22.90 -34.02
N TRP A 250 11.71 -22.12 -34.67
CA TRP A 250 12.72 -22.65 -35.59
C TRP A 250 13.77 -23.52 -34.87
N MET A 251 14.23 -23.14 -33.69
CA MET A 251 15.25 -23.89 -32.93
C MET A 251 14.72 -25.17 -32.25
N THR A 252 13.45 -25.17 -31.85
CA THR A 252 12.86 -26.26 -31.04
C THR A 252 11.88 -27.13 -31.85
N ASP A 253 11.70 -26.84 -33.14
CA ASP A 253 10.72 -27.50 -34.04
C ASP A 253 9.31 -27.55 -33.43
N CYS A 254 8.96 -26.50 -32.73
CA CYS A 254 7.70 -26.37 -32.00
C CYS A 254 6.71 -25.57 -32.86
N GLU A 255 5.50 -26.03 -33.01
CA GLU A 255 4.44 -25.22 -33.62
C GLU A 255 4.23 -23.95 -32.78
N VAL A 256 3.94 -22.81 -33.43
CA VAL A 256 3.67 -21.51 -32.76
C VAL A 256 2.37 -21.60 -31.94
N THR A 257 2.42 -22.38 -30.89
CA THR A 257 1.37 -22.57 -29.87
C THR A 257 1.69 -21.74 -28.63
N LYS A 258 0.78 -21.70 -27.67
CA LYS A 258 1.00 -20.97 -26.41
C LYS A 258 2.28 -21.34 -25.66
N SER A 259 2.78 -22.56 -25.81
CA SER A 259 4.01 -23.06 -25.17
C SER A 259 5.30 -22.51 -25.76
N CYS A 260 5.28 -22.00 -26.99
CA CYS A 260 6.45 -21.45 -27.68
C CYS A 260 6.47 -19.93 -27.71
N GLN A 261 5.38 -19.27 -27.31
CA GLN A 261 5.28 -17.82 -27.35
C GLN A 261 6.17 -17.17 -26.30
N VAL A 262 6.97 -16.20 -26.73
CA VAL A 262 7.71 -15.31 -25.84
C VAL A 262 6.81 -14.14 -25.46
N ALA A 263 6.62 -13.94 -24.18
CA ALA A 263 5.77 -12.88 -23.68
C ALA A 263 6.38 -11.49 -23.93
N SER A 264 5.60 -10.58 -24.53
CA SER A 264 5.99 -9.18 -24.70
C SER A 264 5.93 -8.38 -23.41
N LYS A 265 5.09 -8.81 -22.47
CA LYS A 265 4.92 -8.22 -21.15
C LYS A 265 5.54 -9.14 -20.11
N SER A 266 6.60 -8.69 -19.46
CA SER A 266 7.36 -9.47 -18.48
C SER A 266 8.12 -8.56 -17.52
N PHE A 267 8.75 -9.11 -16.50
CA PHE A 267 9.66 -8.35 -15.63
C PHE A 267 10.82 -7.72 -16.42
N ALA A 268 11.33 -8.42 -17.45
CA ALA A 268 12.40 -7.89 -18.28
C ALA A 268 11.96 -6.64 -19.06
N SER A 269 10.73 -6.60 -19.57
CA SER A 269 10.20 -5.40 -20.24
C SER A 269 10.08 -4.22 -19.28
N LEU A 270 9.74 -4.45 -18.01
CA LEU A 270 9.74 -3.43 -16.96
C LEU A 270 11.17 -2.95 -16.66
N TRP A 271 12.15 -3.85 -16.52
CA TRP A 271 13.55 -3.46 -16.28
C TRP A 271 14.10 -2.59 -17.39
N VAL A 272 13.86 -2.96 -18.63
CA VAL A 272 14.33 -2.19 -19.81
C VAL A 272 13.64 -0.83 -19.87
N THR A 273 12.33 -0.77 -19.65
CA THR A 273 11.56 0.48 -19.70
C THR A 273 12.01 1.46 -18.61
N HIS A 274 12.09 1.00 -17.36
CA HIS A 274 12.56 1.85 -16.26
C HIS A 274 14.04 2.25 -16.44
N THR A 275 14.87 1.38 -17.03
CA THR A 275 16.23 1.73 -17.38
C THR A 275 16.26 2.83 -18.41
N ALA A 276 15.51 2.71 -19.49
CA ALA A 276 15.46 3.72 -20.56
C ALA A 276 15.00 5.09 -20.03
N PHE A 277 14.01 5.13 -19.17
CA PHE A 277 13.51 6.39 -18.58
C PHE A 277 14.44 6.97 -17.52
N GLY A 278 15.14 6.13 -16.73
CA GLY A 278 16.04 6.57 -15.69
C GLY A 278 17.43 7.03 -16.19
N LEU A 279 17.89 6.45 -17.32
CA LEU A 279 19.24 6.70 -17.84
C LEU A 279 19.57 8.18 -18.10
N PRO A 280 18.73 9.00 -18.75
CA PRO A 280 19.08 10.38 -19.04
C PRO A 280 19.40 11.19 -17.77
N LEU A 281 18.53 11.07 -16.76
CA LEU A 281 18.72 11.75 -15.48
C LEU A 281 19.94 11.21 -14.72
N ALA A 282 20.13 9.90 -14.70
CA ALA A 282 21.27 9.24 -14.08
C ALA A 282 22.59 9.73 -14.66
N ILE A 283 22.71 9.72 -16.01
CA ILE A 283 23.90 10.19 -16.72
C ILE A 283 24.17 11.66 -16.43
N TYR A 284 23.12 12.49 -16.47
CA TYR A 284 23.24 13.92 -16.18
C TYR A 284 23.77 14.18 -14.77
N LEU A 285 23.15 13.57 -13.76
CA LEU A 285 23.54 13.78 -12.35
C LEU A 285 24.94 13.24 -12.05
N LEU A 286 25.23 12.02 -12.48
CA LEU A 286 26.54 11.39 -12.25
C LEU A 286 27.65 12.10 -13.01
N ARG A 287 27.43 12.50 -14.25
CA ARG A 287 28.42 13.26 -15.02
C ARG A 287 28.75 14.59 -14.35
N ASN A 288 27.74 15.34 -13.90
CA ASN A 288 27.97 16.61 -13.22
C ASN A 288 28.73 16.43 -11.90
N TYR A 289 28.48 15.35 -11.17
CA TYR A 289 29.26 15.02 -9.97
C TYR A 289 30.70 14.65 -10.31
N ILE A 290 30.92 13.78 -11.30
CA ILE A 290 32.24 13.28 -11.70
C ILE A 290 33.12 14.39 -12.27
N VAL A 291 32.56 15.36 -13.01
CA VAL A 291 33.29 16.54 -13.51
C VAL A 291 33.78 17.44 -12.35
N GLY A 292 33.06 17.43 -11.23
CA GLY A 292 33.45 18.19 -10.03
C GLY A 292 34.56 17.56 -9.21
N LEU A 293 35.04 16.37 -9.54
CA LEU A 293 36.17 15.74 -8.85
C LEU A 293 37.49 16.42 -9.22
N PRO A 294 38.49 16.50 -8.29
CA PRO A 294 39.78 17.10 -8.57
C PRO A 294 40.49 16.44 -9.74
N LYS A 295 40.91 17.24 -10.73
CA LYS A 295 41.58 16.76 -11.95
C LYS A 295 42.93 16.13 -11.64
N GLU A 296 43.61 16.68 -10.64
CA GLU A 296 44.92 16.26 -10.20
C GLU A 296 44.98 14.78 -9.80
N LEU A 297 43.88 14.25 -9.22
CA LEU A 297 43.81 12.85 -8.86
C LEU A 297 43.82 11.93 -10.09
N LEU A 298 43.14 12.35 -11.17
CA LEU A 298 43.11 11.57 -12.41
C LEU A 298 44.39 11.69 -13.22
N GLU A 299 44.98 12.87 -13.23
CA GLU A 299 46.26 13.13 -13.90
C GLU A 299 47.39 12.33 -13.25
N SER A 300 47.46 12.33 -11.91
CA SER A 300 48.43 11.50 -11.17
C SER A 300 48.26 10.01 -11.48
N ALA A 301 47.01 9.50 -11.47
CA ALA A 301 46.76 8.10 -11.81
C ALA A 301 47.16 7.73 -13.25
N ARG A 302 47.02 8.68 -14.19
CA ARG A 302 47.51 8.50 -15.58
C ARG A 302 49.02 8.49 -15.69
N ILE A 303 49.70 9.35 -14.94
CA ILE A 303 51.18 9.39 -14.86
C ILE A 303 51.69 8.05 -14.31
N ASP A 304 50.98 7.47 -13.30
CA ASP A 304 51.29 6.16 -12.74
C ASP A 304 50.96 4.99 -13.69
N GLY A 305 50.47 5.26 -14.92
CA GLY A 305 50.16 4.25 -15.93
C GLY A 305 48.83 3.53 -15.76
N ALA A 306 47.90 4.04 -14.91
CA ALA A 306 46.62 3.42 -14.72
C ALA A 306 45.71 3.49 -16.00
N SER A 307 45.14 2.38 -16.37
CA SER A 307 44.18 2.32 -17.46
C SER A 307 42.83 3.00 -17.10
N HIS A 308 42.03 3.37 -18.11
CA HIS A 308 40.73 3.98 -17.87
C HIS A 308 39.82 3.11 -16.97
N LEU A 309 39.86 1.80 -17.11
CA LEU A 309 39.06 0.88 -16.26
C LEU A 309 39.57 0.88 -14.82
N GLN A 310 40.89 0.93 -14.61
CA GLN A 310 41.47 1.03 -13.26
C GLN A 310 41.14 2.37 -12.59
N ILE A 311 41.21 3.48 -13.32
CA ILE A 311 40.81 4.80 -12.83
C ILE A 311 39.32 4.78 -12.48
N PHE A 312 38.45 4.25 -13.36
CA PHE A 312 37.04 4.18 -13.14
C PHE A 312 36.71 3.36 -11.89
N THR A 313 37.22 2.13 -11.78
CA THR A 313 36.85 1.22 -10.69
C THR A 313 37.49 1.54 -9.35
N ARG A 314 38.76 2.02 -9.35
CA ARG A 314 39.51 2.27 -8.11
C ARG A 314 39.46 3.70 -7.59
N LEU A 315 39.14 4.69 -8.45
CA LEU A 315 39.05 6.08 -8.07
C LEU A 315 37.62 6.63 -8.22
N ILE A 316 37.08 6.59 -9.43
CA ILE A 316 35.81 7.28 -9.72
C ILE A 316 34.65 6.65 -8.97
N ILE A 317 34.48 5.32 -9.02
CA ILE A 317 33.38 4.65 -8.32
C ILE A 317 33.40 4.90 -6.81
N PRO A 318 34.53 4.68 -6.08
CA PRO A 318 34.59 4.95 -4.65
C PRO A 318 34.33 6.41 -4.28
N LEU A 319 34.83 7.35 -5.04
CA LEU A 319 34.62 8.79 -4.81
C LEU A 319 33.18 9.20 -5.16
N SER A 320 32.53 8.50 -6.07
CA SER A 320 31.16 8.79 -6.52
C SER A 320 30.06 8.05 -5.70
N VAL A 321 30.41 7.25 -4.70
CA VAL A 321 29.44 6.54 -3.84
C VAL A 321 28.32 7.46 -3.32
N PRO A 322 28.55 8.69 -2.87
CA PRO A 322 27.48 9.56 -2.42
C PRO A 322 26.49 9.91 -3.54
N ALA A 323 26.96 10.16 -4.76
CA ALA A 323 26.12 10.49 -5.91
C ALA A 323 25.38 9.25 -6.41
N LEU A 324 26.07 8.11 -6.52
CA LEU A 324 25.47 6.83 -6.88
C LEU A 324 24.36 6.43 -5.91
N ALA A 325 24.60 6.54 -4.61
CA ALA A 325 23.62 6.23 -3.59
C ALA A 325 22.42 7.20 -3.64
N SER A 326 22.66 8.49 -3.87
CA SER A 326 21.57 9.48 -4.00
C SER A 326 20.66 9.16 -5.18
N PHE A 327 21.24 8.83 -6.33
CA PHE A 327 20.45 8.43 -7.49
C PHE A 327 19.76 7.07 -7.27
N SER A 328 20.42 6.11 -6.60
CA SER A 328 19.84 4.81 -6.25
C SER A 328 18.56 4.95 -5.45
N ILE A 329 18.56 5.81 -4.43
CA ILE A 329 17.37 6.09 -3.62
C ILE A 329 16.26 6.65 -4.51
N PHE A 330 16.58 7.67 -5.33
CA PHE A 330 15.61 8.31 -6.20
C PHE A 330 15.00 7.33 -7.19
N GLN A 331 15.83 6.52 -7.86
CA GLN A 331 15.40 5.52 -8.83
C GLN A 331 14.57 4.41 -8.16
N PHE A 332 15.01 3.93 -6.99
CA PHE A 332 14.26 2.92 -6.24
C PHE A 332 12.86 3.43 -5.86
N LEU A 333 12.77 4.63 -5.28
CA LEU A 333 11.50 5.22 -4.86
C LEU A 333 10.57 5.45 -6.06
N TRP A 334 11.13 5.87 -7.18
CA TRP A 334 10.35 6.07 -8.40
C TRP A 334 9.79 4.76 -8.94
N VAL A 335 10.64 3.74 -9.13
CA VAL A 335 10.21 2.44 -9.65
C VAL A 335 9.24 1.74 -8.69
N TRP A 336 9.51 1.80 -7.38
CA TRP A 336 8.64 1.17 -6.35
C TRP A 336 7.21 1.70 -6.37
N ASN A 337 7.04 3.00 -6.59
CA ASN A 337 5.73 3.65 -6.57
C ASN A 337 5.09 3.75 -7.97
N ASP A 338 5.75 3.26 -9.01
CA ASP A 338 5.25 3.42 -10.38
C ASP A 338 4.12 2.44 -10.68
N LEU A 339 2.91 2.97 -10.72
CA LEU A 339 1.71 2.27 -11.14
C LEU A 339 1.58 2.26 -12.68
N ILE A 340 1.96 3.35 -13.34
CA ILE A 340 1.59 3.58 -14.74
C ILE A 340 2.40 2.70 -15.67
N VAL A 341 3.74 2.70 -15.56
CA VAL A 341 4.58 1.80 -16.37
C VAL A 341 4.22 0.35 -16.13
N ALA A 342 4.00 -0.03 -14.86
CA ALA A 342 3.61 -1.38 -14.50
C ALA A 342 2.28 -1.80 -15.12
N LEU A 343 1.29 -0.90 -15.20
CA LEU A 343 -0.03 -1.15 -15.76
C LEU A 343 0.03 -1.36 -17.29
N TYR A 344 0.83 -0.57 -18.00
CA TYR A 344 0.91 -0.63 -19.46
C TYR A 344 1.90 -1.69 -19.98
N ILE A 345 3.05 -1.81 -19.33
CA ILE A 345 4.18 -2.62 -19.78
C ILE A 345 4.29 -3.96 -19.04
N GLY A 346 3.80 -4.03 -17.79
CA GLY A 346 3.87 -5.22 -16.94
C GLY A 346 3.00 -6.37 -17.42
N SER A 347 3.23 -7.55 -16.86
CA SER A 347 2.41 -8.75 -17.10
C SER A 347 0.97 -8.52 -16.62
N ALA A 348 0.01 -9.11 -17.33
CA ALA A 348 -1.39 -9.15 -16.92
C ALA A 348 -1.70 -10.31 -15.95
N GLU A 349 -0.78 -11.24 -15.76
CA GLU A 349 -0.96 -12.39 -14.88
C GLU A 349 -0.98 -11.97 -13.41
N ALA A 350 -1.89 -12.58 -12.65
CA ALA A 350 -2.10 -12.21 -11.25
C ALA A 350 -0.86 -12.46 -10.37
N ALA A 351 -0.03 -13.45 -10.73
CA ALA A 351 1.20 -13.78 -10.02
C ALA A 351 2.31 -12.74 -10.18
N ASP A 352 2.32 -12.04 -11.33
CA ASP A 352 3.39 -11.09 -11.68
C ASP A 352 3.03 -9.63 -11.40
N LEU A 353 1.87 -9.38 -10.81
CA LEU A 353 1.45 -8.01 -10.50
C LEU A 353 2.32 -7.40 -9.42
N VAL A 354 2.88 -6.22 -9.69
CA VAL A 354 3.57 -5.42 -8.67
C VAL A 354 2.60 -4.80 -7.66
N PHE A 355 3.10 -4.46 -6.50
CA PHE A 355 2.30 -4.02 -5.36
C PHE A 355 1.41 -2.80 -5.63
N PRO A 356 1.83 -1.74 -6.34
CA PRO A 356 0.96 -0.61 -6.68
C PRO A 356 -0.29 -1.01 -7.47
N ILE A 357 -0.17 -1.95 -8.44
CA ILE A 357 -1.33 -2.47 -9.18
C ILE A 357 -2.24 -3.27 -8.24
N ARG A 358 -1.64 -4.07 -7.34
CA ARG A 358 -2.42 -4.86 -6.38
C ARG A 358 -3.20 -3.98 -5.44
N LEU A 359 -2.58 -2.93 -4.91
CA LEU A 359 -3.22 -1.93 -4.06
C LEU A 359 -4.38 -1.24 -4.79
N GLN A 360 -4.20 -0.86 -6.07
CA GLN A 360 -5.28 -0.29 -6.88
C GLN A 360 -6.47 -1.25 -7.03
N LYS A 361 -6.21 -2.54 -7.27
CA LYS A 361 -7.27 -3.55 -7.34
C LYS A 361 -7.99 -3.74 -6.00
N GLN A 362 -7.27 -3.64 -4.88
CA GLN A 362 -7.85 -3.71 -3.54
C GLN A 362 -8.80 -2.55 -3.24
N LEU A 363 -8.54 -1.35 -3.75
CA LEU A 363 -9.45 -0.20 -3.63
C LEU A 363 -10.87 -0.52 -4.13
N GLY A 364 -10.99 -1.38 -5.17
CA GLY A 364 -12.29 -1.83 -5.67
C GLY A 364 -12.92 -2.96 -4.85
N THR A 365 -12.09 -3.82 -4.26
CA THR A 365 -12.53 -5.06 -3.57
C THR A 365 -12.82 -4.83 -2.08
N PHE A 366 -11.97 -4.04 -1.41
CA PHE A 366 -12.07 -3.77 0.03
C PHE A 366 -12.77 -2.45 0.34
N LYS A 367 -13.76 -2.08 -0.48
CA LYS A 367 -14.52 -0.84 -0.28
C LYS A 367 -15.11 -0.74 1.12
N ASP A 368 -15.44 -1.89 1.71
CA ASP A 368 -16.01 -2.02 3.04
C ASP A 368 -15.00 -2.47 4.13
N GLN A 369 -13.72 -2.70 3.76
CA GLN A 369 -12.68 -3.18 4.67
C GLN A 369 -11.53 -2.16 4.76
N LEU A 370 -11.83 -0.97 5.25
CA LEU A 370 -10.89 0.15 5.33
C LEU A 370 -9.62 -0.17 6.12
N HIS A 371 -9.71 -1.01 7.16
CA HIS A 371 -8.55 -1.42 7.96
C HIS A 371 -7.53 -2.22 7.13
N LEU A 372 -7.97 -3.16 6.28
CA LEU A 372 -7.09 -3.94 5.38
C LEU A 372 -6.47 -3.06 4.30
N LEU A 373 -7.26 -2.15 3.72
CA LEU A 373 -6.77 -1.22 2.74
C LEU A 373 -5.67 -0.32 3.32
N ASN A 374 -5.91 0.22 4.53
CA ASN A 374 -4.94 1.07 5.22
C ASN A 374 -3.69 0.27 5.64
N ALA A 375 -3.83 -0.98 6.11
CA ALA A 375 -2.70 -1.85 6.40
C ALA A 375 -1.84 -2.10 5.15
N SER A 376 -2.47 -2.40 4.01
CA SER A 376 -1.77 -2.54 2.72
C SER A 376 -1.03 -1.26 2.32
N ALA A 377 -1.66 -0.10 2.48
CA ALA A 377 -1.04 1.18 2.19
C ALA A 377 0.15 1.48 3.12
N VAL A 378 0.06 1.17 4.42
CA VAL A 378 1.18 1.30 5.36
C VAL A 378 2.35 0.41 4.94
N ILE A 379 2.10 -0.86 4.57
CA ILE A 379 3.13 -1.78 4.08
C ILE A 379 3.82 -1.20 2.84
N SER A 380 3.05 -0.60 1.91
CA SER A 380 3.60 0.04 0.70
C SER A 380 4.57 1.18 1.03
N ILE A 381 4.31 1.93 2.10
CA ILE A 381 5.11 3.09 2.50
C ILE A 381 6.33 2.69 3.36
N ILE A 382 6.22 1.67 4.19
CA ILE A 382 7.30 1.25 5.11
C ILE A 382 8.56 0.88 4.34
N ILE A 383 8.45 0.15 3.24
CA ILE A 383 9.60 -0.31 2.46
C ILE A 383 10.41 0.86 1.87
N PRO A 384 9.83 1.81 1.14
CA PRO A 384 10.51 3.04 0.73
C PRO A 384 11.14 3.84 1.87
N VAL A 385 10.44 3.94 3.00
CA VAL A 385 10.94 4.66 4.18
C VAL A 385 12.19 3.96 4.75
N ILE A 386 12.19 2.63 4.87
CA ILE A 386 13.35 1.87 5.34
C ILE A 386 14.54 2.08 4.39
N VAL A 387 14.32 2.00 3.08
CA VAL A 387 15.37 2.22 2.08
C VAL A 387 15.91 3.64 2.19
N PHE A 388 15.05 4.64 2.28
CA PHE A 388 15.47 6.03 2.46
C PHE A 388 16.27 6.24 3.75
N LEU A 389 15.78 5.78 4.90
CA LEU A 389 16.44 5.94 6.18
C LEU A 389 17.79 5.23 6.24
N SER A 390 17.92 4.05 5.62
CA SER A 390 19.20 3.32 5.57
C SER A 390 20.28 4.06 4.78
N MET A 391 19.87 4.82 3.75
CA MET A 391 20.79 5.48 2.82
C MET A 391 20.83 7.03 2.95
N GLN A 392 20.00 7.64 3.83
CA GLN A 392 19.85 9.10 3.94
C GLN A 392 21.17 9.86 4.14
N ARG A 393 22.15 9.27 4.86
CA ARG A 393 23.46 9.86 5.06
C ARG A 393 24.23 10.13 3.75
N TYR A 394 24.05 9.27 2.76
CA TYR A 394 24.66 9.43 1.44
C TYR A 394 23.90 10.46 0.61
N PHE A 395 22.58 10.47 0.72
CA PHE A 395 21.70 11.42 0.04
C PHE A 395 22.04 12.87 0.39
N ILE A 396 22.16 13.17 1.68
CA ILE A 396 22.52 14.51 2.16
C ILE A 396 23.89 14.94 1.63
N ARG A 397 24.90 14.05 1.66
CA ARG A 397 26.26 14.35 1.16
C ARG A 397 26.28 14.53 -0.35
N GLY A 398 25.51 13.74 -1.10
CA GLY A 398 25.45 13.83 -2.55
C GLY A 398 24.82 15.13 -3.05
N LEU A 399 23.74 15.59 -2.41
CA LEU A 399 23.08 16.86 -2.74
C LEU A 399 23.95 18.08 -2.39
N LEU A 400 24.61 18.07 -1.23
CA LEU A 400 25.44 19.19 -0.79
C LEU A 400 26.73 19.34 -1.63
N ALA A 401 27.31 18.24 -2.10
CA ALA A 401 28.50 18.27 -2.96
C ALA A 401 28.20 18.94 -4.33
N GLY A 402 26.96 18.93 -4.81
CA GLY A 402 26.56 19.66 -6.02
C GLY A 402 26.19 21.13 -5.82
N SER A 403 26.03 21.59 -4.57
CA SER A 403 25.50 22.93 -4.25
C SER A 403 26.60 23.89 -3.72
N VAL A 404 27.78 23.38 -3.37
CA VAL A 404 28.92 24.20 -2.92
C VAL A 404 29.83 24.43 -4.14
N LYS A 405 29.64 25.56 -4.79
CA LYS A 405 30.61 26.22 -5.66
C LYS A 405 31.16 27.42 -4.92
#